data_fe94228e933c711d885a2ec95f9d7968
#
_entry.id   fe94228e933c711d885a2ec95f9d7968
#
_cell.length_a   1.000
_cell.length_b   1.000
_cell.length_c   1.000
_cell.angle_alpha   90.00
_cell.angle_beta   90.00
_cell.angle_gamma   90.00
#
_symmetry.space_group_name_H-M   'P 1'
#
loop_
_entity.id
_entity.type
_entity.pdbx_description
1 polymer ?
#
loop_
_entity_poly.entity_id
_entity_poly.type
_entity_poly.pdbx_seq_one_letter_code
_entity_poly.pdbx_strand_id
1 'polypeptide(L)'
;SLTKQNFDVDAFKLAIQLPILKYGDKEELGENSGVFFYSYKAKCGWGASFLVNNTSNANYVITMDCTGSINTLSYSLKRKRSTSVTQKSRKVIQHFIPAEHALWSLTYQNKWEKTKFGL
;
A
#
# COMPACT_ATOMS: atom_id res chain seq x y z
N SER A 1 -21.18 -9.18 14.81
CA SER A 1 -20.10 -8.68 15.59
C SER A 1 -19.75 -7.25 15.16
N LEU A 2 -19.24 -6.50 16.09
CA LEU A 2 -18.91 -5.11 15.88
C LEU A 2 -17.94 -4.90 14.74
N THR A 3 -16.99 -5.79 14.62
CA THR A 3 -15.92 -5.62 13.65
C THR A 3 -16.37 -5.69 12.20
N LYS A 4 -17.32 -6.57 11.91
CA LYS A 4 -17.79 -6.72 10.53
C LYS A 4 -18.61 -5.55 10.06
N GLN A 5 -19.41 -4.99 10.94
CA GLN A 5 -20.37 -3.98 10.54
C GLN A 5 -19.80 -2.59 10.47
N ASN A 6 -18.74 -2.34 11.21
CA ASN A 6 -18.27 -0.97 11.42
C ASN A 6 -16.93 -0.65 10.78
N PHE A 7 -16.30 -1.62 10.14
CA PHE A 7 -15.02 -1.33 9.50
C PHE A 7 -15.25 -0.75 8.11
N ASP A 8 -14.96 0.51 7.98
CA ASP A 8 -15.04 1.22 6.70
C ASP A 8 -13.63 1.32 6.12
N VAL A 9 -13.38 0.53 5.08
CA VAL A 9 -12.07 0.48 4.43
C VAL A 9 -11.67 1.82 3.83
N ASP A 10 -12.63 2.52 3.23
CA ASP A 10 -12.33 3.81 2.61
C ASP A 10 -11.99 4.87 3.64
N ALA A 11 -12.72 4.90 4.75
CA ALA A 11 -12.41 5.81 5.85
C ALA A 11 -11.05 5.49 6.46
N PHE A 12 -10.71 4.21 6.61
CA PHE A 12 -9.41 3.78 7.09
C PHE A 12 -8.31 4.26 6.17
N LYS A 13 -8.47 4.06 4.87
CA LYS A 13 -7.46 4.49 3.88
C LYS A 13 -7.21 5.99 3.95
N LEU A 14 -8.27 6.77 4.10
CA LEU A 14 -8.12 8.22 4.24
C LEU A 14 -7.38 8.59 5.53
N ALA A 15 -7.76 7.98 6.62
CA ALA A 15 -7.19 8.29 7.93
C ALA A 15 -5.72 7.92 8.03
N ILE A 16 -5.30 6.82 7.40
CA ILE A 16 -3.92 6.34 7.51
C ILE A 16 -2.94 7.10 6.61
N GLN A 17 -3.43 7.85 5.62
CA GLN A 17 -2.54 8.52 4.67
C GLN A 17 -1.56 9.48 5.33
N LEU A 18 -2.03 10.33 6.23
CA LEU A 18 -1.14 11.32 6.86
C LEU A 18 -0.07 10.66 7.72
N PRO A 19 -0.39 9.69 8.58
CA PRO A 19 0.66 8.96 9.30
C PRO A 19 1.68 8.29 8.39
N ILE A 20 1.25 7.69 7.28
CA ILE A 20 2.16 7.05 6.33
C ILE A 20 3.10 8.09 5.73
N LEU A 21 2.56 9.22 5.28
CA LEU A 21 3.38 10.26 4.67
C LEU A 21 4.36 10.89 5.65
N LYS A 22 3.99 10.97 6.92
CA LYS A 22 4.81 11.59 7.96
C LYS A 22 5.86 10.65 8.51
N TYR A 23 5.52 9.39 8.74
CA TYR A 23 6.38 8.45 9.46
C TYR A 23 6.85 7.26 8.65
N GLY A 24 6.29 7.04 7.47
CA GLY A 24 6.65 5.88 6.64
C GLY A 24 8.01 6.03 5.99
N ASP A 25 8.56 4.90 5.60
CA ASP A 25 9.77 4.86 4.78
C ASP A 25 9.39 5.15 3.35
N LYS A 26 10.18 5.99 2.70
CA LYS A 26 9.88 6.50 1.36
C LYS A 26 10.96 6.08 0.37
N GLU A 27 10.55 5.56 -0.77
CA GLU A 27 11.50 5.34 -1.87
C GLU A 27 10.86 5.78 -3.19
N GLU A 28 11.68 6.28 -4.10
CA GLU A 28 11.20 6.64 -5.42
C GLU A 28 11.21 5.41 -6.33
N LEU A 29 10.12 5.19 -7.05
CA LEU A 29 9.99 4.08 -7.99
C LEU A 29 10.57 4.49 -9.34
N GLY A 30 11.79 4.03 -9.60
CA GLY A 30 12.50 4.43 -10.80
C GLY A 30 13.23 5.76 -10.62
N GLU A 31 14.09 6.07 -11.56
CA GLU A 31 14.92 7.26 -11.50
C GLU A 31 14.12 8.46 -11.98
N ASN A 32 13.98 9.45 -11.11
CA ASN A 32 13.31 10.71 -11.42
C ASN A 32 11.88 10.54 -11.95
N SER A 33 11.19 9.48 -11.53
CA SER A 33 9.81 9.25 -11.96
C SER A 33 8.82 10.19 -11.33
N GLY A 34 9.11 10.69 -10.12
CA GLY A 34 8.15 11.44 -9.33
C GLY A 34 7.09 10.56 -8.68
N VAL A 35 7.26 9.26 -8.69
CA VAL A 35 6.34 8.30 -8.08
C VAL A 35 7.02 7.69 -6.87
N PHE A 36 6.42 7.88 -5.69
CA PHE A 36 7.02 7.48 -4.42
C PHE A 36 6.21 6.38 -3.75
N PHE A 37 6.90 5.38 -3.27
CA PHE A 37 6.32 4.27 -2.54
C PHE A 37 6.65 4.42 -1.06
N TYR A 38 5.62 4.38 -0.22
CA TYR A 38 5.76 4.50 1.22
C TYR A 38 5.40 3.19 1.89
N SER A 39 6.21 2.78 2.85
CA SER A 39 5.90 1.65 3.71
C SER A 39 5.83 2.13 5.16
N TYR A 40 4.79 1.76 5.85
CA TYR A 40 4.57 2.17 7.22
C TYR A 40 4.17 0.97 8.06
N LYS A 41 4.99 0.67 9.06
CA LYS A 41 4.73 -0.42 9.99
C LYS A 41 4.32 0.19 11.32
N ALA A 42 3.12 -0.14 11.77
CA ALA A 42 2.61 0.40 13.02
C ALA A 42 3.45 -0.07 14.20
N LYS A 43 3.74 0.85 15.13
CA LYS A 43 4.62 0.58 16.26
C LYS A 43 4.12 -0.52 17.18
N CYS A 44 2.81 -0.68 17.26
CA CYS A 44 2.20 -1.68 18.14
C CYS A 44 2.05 -3.06 17.48
N GLY A 45 2.66 -3.26 16.33
CA GLY A 45 2.57 -4.54 15.63
C GLY A 45 1.24 -4.83 14.97
N TRP A 46 0.41 -3.83 14.78
CA TRP A 46 -0.93 -3.98 14.20
C TRP A 46 -0.93 -4.18 12.70
N GLY A 47 0.23 -4.17 12.08
CA GLY A 47 0.32 -4.42 10.66
C GLY A 47 1.15 -3.39 9.92
N ALA A 48 1.04 -3.43 8.60
CA ALA A 48 1.80 -2.56 7.73
C ALA A 48 0.89 -2.01 6.63
N SER A 49 1.07 -0.74 6.32
CA SER A 49 0.31 -0.07 5.27
C SER A 49 1.26 0.46 4.20
N PHE A 50 0.78 0.47 2.97
CA PHE A 50 1.57 0.89 1.83
C PHE A 50 0.80 1.91 1.01
N LEU A 51 1.50 2.95 0.61
CA LEU A 51 0.90 4.06 -0.12
C LEU A 51 1.79 4.43 -1.30
N VAL A 52 1.18 4.78 -2.41
CA VAL A 52 1.89 5.36 -3.55
C VAL A 52 1.44 6.80 -3.72
N ASN A 53 2.40 7.69 -3.77
CA ASN A 53 2.18 9.11 -4.07
C ASN A 53 2.76 9.40 -5.44
N ASN A 54 1.89 9.58 -6.40
CA ASN A 54 2.28 9.89 -7.78
C ASN A 54 2.26 11.40 -7.98
N THR A 55 3.42 12.01 -7.91
CA THR A 55 3.54 13.47 -8.12
C THR A 55 3.80 13.82 -9.58
N SER A 56 3.88 12.82 -10.45
CA SER A 56 4.20 13.02 -11.86
C SER A 56 2.97 13.44 -12.68
N ASN A 57 3.21 13.76 -13.94
CA ASN A 57 2.15 14.10 -14.90
C ASN A 57 1.71 12.88 -15.72
N ALA A 58 2.01 11.68 -15.24
CA ALA A 58 1.65 10.44 -15.93
C ALA A 58 0.91 9.51 -14.99
N ASN A 59 0.10 8.64 -15.56
CA ASN A 59 -0.59 7.60 -14.80
C ASN A 59 0.30 6.36 -14.72
N TYR A 60 0.27 5.69 -13.59
CA TYR A 60 1.05 4.48 -13.36
C TYR A 60 0.19 3.35 -12.85
N VAL A 61 0.58 2.13 -13.19
CA VAL A 61 0.04 0.92 -12.57
C VAL A 61 1.15 0.34 -11.71
N ILE A 62 0.86 0.14 -10.44
CA ILE A 62 1.80 -0.42 -9.47
C ILE A 62 1.32 -1.81 -9.12
N THR A 63 2.17 -2.81 -9.33
CA THR A 63 1.89 -4.18 -8.93
C THR A 63 2.73 -4.52 -7.71
N MET A 64 2.07 -4.80 -6.61
CA MET A 64 2.73 -5.20 -5.37
C MET A 64 2.50 -6.69 -5.16
N ASP A 65 3.58 -7.45 -5.10
CA ASP A 65 3.55 -8.90 -4.95
C ASP A 65 4.09 -9.26 -3.56
N CYS A 66 3.21 -9.78 -2.72
CA CYS A 66 3.51 -10.14 -1.34
C CYS A 66 3.40 -11.64 -1.10
N THR A 67 3.53 -12.45 -2.14
CA THR A 67 3.30 -13.91 -2.03
C THR A 67 4.25 -14.61 -1.06
N GLY A 68 5.43 -14.04 -0.80
CA GLY A 68 6.37 -14.63 0.16
C GLY A 68 6.11 -14.30 1.62
N SER A 69 5.06 -13.54 1.92
CA SER A 69 4.75 -13.12 3.29
C SER A 69 4.18 -14.25 4.12
N ILE A 70 4.48 -14.22 5.42
CA ILE A 70 4.10 -15.28 6.37
C ILE A 70 3.21 -14.70 7.46
N ASN A 71 2.11 -15.41 7.76
CA ASN A 71 1.17 -15.06 8.82
C ASN A 71 0.61 -13.64 8.72
N THR A 72 0.30 -13.22 7.50
CA THR A 72 -0.28 -11.91 7.25
C THR A 72 -1.56 -12.03 6.44
N LEU A 73 -2.50 -11.14 6.69
CA LEU A 73 -3.76 -11.03 5.95
C LEU A 73 -3.85 -9.64 5.32
N SER A 74 -4.10 -9.63 4.03
CA SER A 74 -4.35 -8.40 3.31
C SER A 74 -5.83 -8.01 3.43
N TYR A 75 -6.13 -6.72 3.52
CA TYR A 75 -7.52 -6.26 3.54
C TYR A 75 -8.25 -6.59 2.23
N SER A 76 -7.54 -6.80 1.15
CA SER A 76 -8.12 -7.21 -0.13
C SER A 76 -8.14 -8.72 -0.34
N LEU A 77 -7.58 -9.49 0.59
CA LEU A 77 -7.41 -10.94 0.52
C LEU A 77 -6.56 -11.40 -0.67
N LYS A 78 -5.84 -10.48 -1.29
CA LYS A 78 -4.95 -10.78 -2.42
C LYS A 78 -3.52 -10.44 -2.06
N ARG A 79 -2.61 -11.38 -2.32
CA ARG A 79 -1.20 -11.19 -2.04
C ARG A 79 -0.47 -10.51 -3.19
N LYS A 80 -1.02 -10.58 -4.39
CA LYS A 80 -0.49 -9.87 -5.55
C LYS A 80 -1.62 -8.99 -6.10
N ARG A 81 -1.36 -7.71 -6.17
CA ARG A 81 -2.38 -6.76 -6.57
C ARG A 81 -1.80 -5.64 -7.41
N SER A 82 -2.50 -5.28 -8.47
CA SER A 82 -2.18 -4.13 -9.30
C SER A 82 -3.16 -3.00 -9.01
N THR A 83 -2.62 -1.80 -8.88
CA THR A 83 -3.43 -0.62 -8.58
C THR A 83 -3.03 0.50 -9.51
N SER A 84 -4.02 1.17 -10.09
CA SER A 84 -3.78 2.37 -10.89
C SER A 84 -3.70 3.58 -9.99
N VAL A 85 -2.64 4.38 -10.17
CA VAL A 85 -2.47 5.62 -9.44
C VAL A 85 -2.32 6.73 -10.47
N THR A 86 -3.33 7.57 -10.56
CA THR A 86 -3.37 8.62 -11.57
C THR A 86 -2.40 9.74 -11.24
N GLN A 87 -2.12 10.56 -12.24
CA GLN A 87 -1.22 11.70 -12.10
C GLN A 87 -1.65 12.61 -10.95
N LYS A 88 -0.68 13.15 -10.24
CA LYS A 88 -0.91 14.08 -9.12
C LYS A 88 -1.87 13.55 -8.05
N SER A 89 -1.88 12.24 -7.84
CA SER A 89 -2.73 11.64 -6.82
C SER A 89 -1.95 10.66 -5.96
N ARG A 90 -2.54 10.29 -4.84
CA ARG A 90 -1.97 9.30 -3.95
C ARG A 90 -3.04 8.31 -3.51
N LYS A 91 -2.62 7.10 -3.21
CA LYS A 91 -3.55 6.03 -2.89
C LYS A 91 -2.89 5.03 -1.94
N VAL A 92 -3.62 4.61 -0.92
CA VAL A 92 -3.21 3.46 -0.12
C VAL A 92 -3.48 2.22 -0.94
N ILE A 93 -2.43 1.48 -1.26
CA ILE A 93 -2.54 0.35 -2.18
C ILE A 93 -2.66 -1.00 -1.48
N GLN A 94 -2.21 -1.10 -0.23
CA GLN A 94 -2.29 -2.35 0.49
C GLN A 94 -2.16 -2.13 1.99
N HIS A 95 -2.79 -3.01 2.76
CA HIS A 95 -2.63 -3.05 4.21
C HIS A 95 -2.66 -4.50 4.67
N PHE A 96 -1.73 -4.88 5.52
CA PHE A 96 -1.64 -6.22 6.07
C PHE A 96 -1.73 -6.19 7.59
N ILE A 97 -2.37 -7.19 8.14
CA ILE A 97 -2.41 -7.41 9.59
C ILE A 97 -1.84 -8.80 9.88
N PRO A 98 -1.29 -9.03 11.08
CA PRO A 98 -0.89 -10.37 11.48
C PRO A 98 -2.11 -11.28 11.52
N ALA A 99 -1.97 -12.49 10.98
CA ALA A 99 -3.07 -13.45 10.92
C ALA A 99 -3.39 -14.03 12.29
N GLU A 100 -2.38 -14.22 13.13
CA GLU A 100 -2.51 -14.84 14.45
C GLU A 100 -1.47 -14.25 15.39
N HIS A 101 -1.51 -14.70 16.65
CA HIS A 101 -0.53 -14.31 17.67
C HIS A 101 0.80 -15.04 17.47
N ALA A 102 1.28 -15.06 16.26
CA ALA A 102 2.52 -15.71 15.90
C ALA A 102 3.44 -14.72 15.23
N LEU A 103 4.69 -15.09 15.11
CA LEU A 103 5.63 -14.27 14.35
C LEU A 103 5.14 -14.15 12.91
N TRP A 104 5.19 -12.93 12.41
CA TRP A 104 4.80 -12.67 11.04
C TRP A 104 5.92 -11.95 10.32
N SER A 105 5.98 -12.14 9.02
CA SER A 105 6.92 -11.41 8.20
C SER A 105 6.24 -10.98 6.91
N LEU A 106 6.64 -9.84 6.42
CA LEU A 106 6.11 -9.27 5.21
C LEU A 106 7.26 -9.08 4.23
N THR A 107 7.15 -9.75 3.09
CA THR A 107 8.07 -9.56 1.99
C THR A 107 7.28 -9.12 0.78
N TYR A 108 7.86 -8.22 -0.01
CA TYR A 108 7.15 -7.72 -1.18
C TYR A 108 8.12 -7.32 -2.27
N GLN A 109 7.61 -7.32 -3.48
CA GLN A 109 8.28 -6.81 -4.66
C GLN A 109 7.31 -5.90 -5.39
N ASN A 110 7.82 -4.79 -5.89
CA ASN A 110 7.02 -3.83 -6.65
C ASN A 110 7.44 -3.84 -8.10
N LYS A 111 6.44 -3.82 -8.98
CA LYS A 111 6.62 -3.50 -10.37
C LYS A 111 5.77 -2.28 -10.68
N TRP A 112 6.28 -1.41 -11.52
CA TRP A 112 5.54 -0.21 -11.90
C TRP A 112 5.65 -0.01 -13.39
N GLU A 113 4.57 0.51 -13.95
CA GLU A 113 4.49 0.72 -15.37
C GLU A 113 3.75 2.01 -15.64
N LYS A 114 4.36 2.84 -16.48
CA LYS A 114 3.74 4.08 -16.93
C LYS A 114 2.73 3.73 -18.01
N THR A 115 1.51 4.21 -17.86
CA THR A 115 0.48 3.96 -18.86
C THR A 115 0.55 5.02 -19.95
N LYS A 116 0.27 4.60 -21.19
CA LYS A 116 0.31 5.53 -22.32
C LYS A 116 -0.88 6.45 -22.38
N PHE A 117 -2.00 6.02 -21.83
CA PHE A 117 -3.24 6.77 -21.91
C PHE A 117 -3.68 7.17 -20.51
N GLY A 118 -4.28 8.35 -20.42
CA GLY A 118 -4.81 8.82 -19.16
C GLY A 118 -6.07 8.06 -18.79
N LEU A 119 -5.92 7.04 -18.03
CA LEU A 119 -7.07 6.26 -17.57
C LEU A 119 -7.47 6.62 -16.17
#